data_2871edf795a5c1b9e90c056b82a9ae0b
#
_entry.id   2871edf795a5c1b9e90c056b82a9ae0b
#
_cell.length_a   1.000
_cell.length_b   1.000
_cell.length_c   1.000
_cell.angle_alpha   90.00
_cell.angle_beta   90.00
_cell.angle_gamma   90.00
#
_symmetry.space_group_name_H-M   'P 1'
#
loop_
_entity.id
_entity.type
_entity.pdbx_description
1 polymer ?
#
loop_
_entity_poly.entity_id
_entity_poly.type
_entity_poly.pdbx_seq_one_letter_code
_entity_poly.pdbx_strand_id
1 'polypeptide(L)'
;MITKHQLNLYNIFGFVPLRKFFSQAETKVFNEEIQLKLESTLRYTEPQNKKQYCSWSNLGPQTPHLAALIEDERILSVAEQILGPNCIGRSCNSGSYIHNTGWHPDCRDFNVRLIKFAIYIQSLNEENGALRFIIGSHKPPLHHEINKTDYTDIKGIPAFICNSNPGDIFIFNCHLWHASFGGLTDRRMVSIIYQDDAGSPEEEKSLRQEAIITNRTRVGVSKNTFKTFTQEYSPEWLKNPSNNPKRQRWIDWLHKYNYININ
;
A
#
# COMPACT_ATOMS: atom_id res chain seq x y z
N MET A 1 -15.86 10.45 -1.64
CA MET A 1 -16.49 9.78 -0.45
C MET A 1 -17.17 8.50 -0.91
N ILE A 2 -17.15 7.47 -0.06
CA ILE A 2 -17.93 6.24 -0.27
C ILE A 2 -19.30 6.37 0.38
N THR A 3 -20.26 5.62 -0.15
CA THR A 3 -21.63 5.59 0.40
C THR A 3 -21.65 4.86 1.74
N LYS A 4 -22.69 5.08 2.56
CA LYS A 4 -22.90 4.33 3.81
C LYS A 4 -22.93 2.81 3.57
N HIS A 5 -23.51 2.38 2.45
CA HIS A 5 -23.53 0.96 2.07
C HIS A 5 -22.11 0.43 1.82
N GLN A 6 -21.30 1.15 1.06
CA GLN A 6 -19.90 0.77 0.80
C GLN A 6 -19.06 0.74 2.07
N LEU A 7 -19.26 1.69 2.99
CA LEU A 7 -18.60 1.68 4.30
C LEU A 7 -19.01 0.45 5.13
N ASN A 8 -20.29 0.07 5.10
CA ASN A 8 -20.76 -1.15 5.76
C ASN A 8 -20.10 -2.41 5.14
N LEU A 9 -20.00 -2.49 3.81
CA LEU A 9 -19.31 -3.59 3.14
C LEU A 9 -17.82 -3.67 3.55
N TYR A 10 -17.14 -2.51 3.61
CA TYR A 10 -15.77 -2.45 4.11
C TYR A 10 -15.67 -2.99 5.55
N ASN A 11 -16.57 -2.58 6.44
CA ASN A 11 -16.55 -3.01 7.84
C ASN A 11 -16.84 -4.51 8.00
N ILE A 12 -17.64 -5.11 7.12
CA ILE A 12 -18.01 -6.53 7.16
C ILE A 12 -16.94 -7.40 6.51
N PHE A 13 -16.53 -7.04 5.29
CA PHE A 13 -15.68 -7.87 4.45
C PHE A 13 -14.19 -7.52 4.55
N GLY A 14 -13.85 -6.33 5.06
CA GLY A 14 -12.48 -5.82 5.16
C GLY A 14 -11.99 -5.08 3.92
N PHE A 15 -12.82 -4.94 2.89
CA PHE A 15 -12.47 -4.23 1.65
C PHE A 15 -13.69 -3.67 0.93
N VAL A 16 -13.44 -2.72 0.03
CA VAL A 16 -14.44 -2.20 -0.92
C VAL A 16 -13.77 -1.85 -2.26
N PRO A 17 -14.31 -2.30 -3.40
CA PRO A 17 -13.86 -1.87 -4.72
C PRO A 17 -14.53 -0.56 -5.13
N LEU A 18 -13.77 0.36 -5.68
CA LEU A 18 -14.28 1.54 -6.38
C LEU A 18 -13.90 1.44 -7.85
N ARG A 19 -14.92 1.24 -8.68
CA ARG A 19 -14.73 1.05 -10.12
C ARG A 19 -14.66 2.38 -10.86
N LYS A 20 -13.78 2.46 -11.90
CA LYS A 20 -13.61 3.66 -12.73
C LYS A 20 -13.36 4.94 -11.90
N PHE A 21 -12.59 4.81 -10.85
CA PHE A 21 -12.29 5.92 -9.95
C PHE A 21 -11.39 6.96 -10.62
N PHE A 22 -10.39 6.48 -11.37
CA PHE A 22 -9.57 7.32 -12.24
C PHE A 22 -9.98 7.18 -13.69
N SER A 23 -9.85 8.27 -14.42
CA SER A 23 -10.03 8.32 -15.88
C SER A 23 -8.86 7.60 -16.58
N GLN A 24 -9.07 7.27 -17.86
CA GLN A 24 -8.01 6.72 -18.71
C GLN A 24 -6.82 7.70 -18.88
N ALA A 25 -7.09 9.00 -18.90
CA ALA A 25 -6.06 10.02 -18.99
C ALA A 25 -5.15 10.02 -17.74
N GLU A 26 -5.76 9.96 -16.54
CA GLU A 26 -5.00 9.87 -15.28
C GLU A 26 -4.18 8.58 -15.21
N THR A 27 -4.77 7.44 -15.52
CA THR A 27 -4.05 6.15 -15.47
C THR A 27 -2.91 6.08 -16.49
N LYS A 28 -3.04 6.74 -17.64
CA LYS A 28 -1.95 6.87 -18.62
C LYS A 28 -0.77 7.64 -18.02
N VAL A 29 -1.02 8.79 -17.40
CA VAL A 29 0.02 9.61 -16.75
C VAL A 29 0.70 8.80 -15.62
N PHE A 30 -0.06 8.09 -14.80
CA PHE A 30 0.51 7.24 -13.75
C PHE A 30 1.40 6.14 -14.32
N ASN A 31 0.98 5.51 -15.42
CA ASN A 31 1.77 4.46 -16.08
C ASN A 31 3.07 5.01 -16.67
N GLU A 32 3.05 6.22 -17.24
CA GLU A 32 4.23 6.90 -17.78
C GLU A 32 5.25 7.18 -16.65
N GLU A 33 4.82 7.72 -15.51
CA GLU A 33 5.69 7.95 -14.36
C GLU A 33 6.27 6.65 -13.79
N ILE A 34 5.45 5.58 -13.72
CA ILE A 34 5.92 4.25 -13.28
C ILE A 34 6.96 3.71 -14.26
N GLN A 35 6.74 3.83 -15.56
CA GLN A 35 7.66 3.36 -16.58
C GLN A 35 9.03 4.06 -16.48
N LEU A 36 9.03 5.39 -16.40
CA LEU A 36 10.25 6.19 -16.25
C LEU A 36 11.02 5.79 -14.99
N LYS A 37 10.31 5.61 -13.87
CA LYS A 37 10.95 5.23 -12.61
C LYS A 37 11.47 3.80 -12.63
N LEU A 38 10.73 2.87 -13.24
CA LEU A 38 11.15 1.49 -13.40
C LEU A 38 12.44 1.41 -14.23
N GLU A 39 12.50 2.09 -15.37
CA GLU A 39 13.68 2.14 -16.22
C GLU A 39 14.91 2.70 -15.49
N SER A 40 14.73 3.78 -14.73
CA SER A 40 15.80 4.36 -13.93
C SER A 40 16.27 3.42 -12.82
N THR A 41 15.38 2.65 -12.23
CA THR A 41 15.69 1.71 -11.15
C THR A 41 16.37 0.46 -11.68
N LEU A 42 15.93 -0.09 -12.81
CA LEU A 42 16.53 -1.29 -13.43
C LEU A 42 17.94 -1.06 -13.98
N ARG A 43 18.31 0.18 -14.34
CA ARG A 43 19.68 0.52 -14.75
C ARG A 43 20.73 0.28 -13.67
N TYR A 44 20.32 0.27 -12.40
CA TYR A 44 21.20 0.09 -11.25
C TYR A 44 21.13 -1.30 -10.62
N THR A 45 20.21 -2.14 -11.08
CA THR A 45 20.00 -3.47 -10.53
C THR A 45 19.91 -4.48 -11.66
N GLU A 46 21.02 -5.16 -11.97
CA GLU A 46 20.96 -6.31 -12.87
C GLU A 46 20.09 -7.42 -12.23
N PRO A 47 19.09 -7.94 -12.95
CA PRO A 47 18.25 -9.00 -12.44
C PRO A 47 19.03 -10.30 -12.35
N GLN A 48 19.50 -10.65 -11.16
CA GLN A 48 20.22 -11.93 -10.94
C GLN A 48 19.31 -13.15 -10.94
N ASN A 49 17.99 -12.98 -10.91
CA ASN A 49 16.99 -14.06 -11.02
C ASN A 49 15.70 -13.53 -11.64
N LYS A 50 14.97 -14.40 -12.37
CA LYS A 50 13.69 -14.12 -13.02
C LYS A 50 12.54 -13.77 -12.06
N LYS A 51 12.80 -13.61 -10.77
CA LYS A 51 11.84 -13.17 -9.74
C LYS A 51 12.11 -11.70 -9.45
N GLN A 52 11.50 -10.80 -10.22
CA GLN A 52 11.69 -9.37 -10.01
C GLN A 52 10.51 -8.77 -9.26
N TYR A 53 10.78 -8.35 -8.03
CA TYR A 53 9.98 -7.37 -7.31
C TYR A 53 10.79 -6.09 -7.27
N CYS A 54 10.26 -5.04 -7.85
CA CYS A 54 10.84 -3.71 -7.80
C CYS A 54 9.82 -2.75 -7.21
N SER A 55 10.16 -2.06 -6.15
CA SER A 55 9.26 -1.08 -5.54
C SER A 55 10.03 0.17 -5.10
N TRP A 56 9.37 1.30 -5.16
CA TRP A 56 9.94 2.60 -4.81
C TRP A 56 8.87 3.51 -4.21
N SER A 57 9.32 4.52 -3.46
CA SER A 57 8.44 5.59 -3.00
C SER A 57 8.15 6.59 -4.12
N ASN A 58 6.89 7.01 -4.19
CA ASN A 58 6.46 8.08 -5.08
C ASN A 58 6.58 9.48 -4.43
N LEU A 59 6.86 9.56 -3.11
CA LEU A 59 6.89 10.82 -2.37
C LEU A 59 8.17 11.62 -2.68
N GLY A 60 8.27 12.08 -3.92
CA GLY A 60 9.42 12.82 -4.45
C GLY A 60 9.14 13.49 -5.79
N PRO A 61 10.08 14.31 -6.29
CA PRO A 61 9.87 15.13 -7.48
C PRO A 61 9.89 14.35 -8.79
N GLN A 62 10.34 13.09 -8.78
CA GLN A 62 10.47 12.27 -10.00
C GLN A 62 9.13 11.69 -10.48
N THR A 63 8.14 11.64 -9.61
CA THR A 63 6.80 11.10 -9.88
C THR A 63 5.73 12.05 -9.32
N PRO A 64 5.62 13.29 -9.84
CA PRO A 64 4.81 14.33 -9.22
C PRO A 64 3.32 14.02 -9.19
N HIS A 65 2.77 13.39 -10.22
CA HIS A 65 1.35 13.01 -10.24
C HIS A 65 1.05 11.86 -9.27
N LEU A 66 1.94 10.87 -9.17
CA LEU A 66 1.82 9.79 -8.20
C LEU A 66 2.04 10.30 -6.77
N ALA A 67 2.98 11.23 -6.57
CA ALA A 67 3.20 11.87 -5.27
C ALA A 67 1.97 12.64 -4.78
N ALA A 68 1.23 13.27 -5.69
CA ALA A 68 0.02 14.03 -5.35
C ALA A 68 -1.15 13.14 -4.90
N LEU A 69 -1.14 11.84 -5.22
CA LEU A 69 -2.26 10.95 -4.89
C LEU A 69 -2.52 10.80 -3.39
N ILE A 70 -1.49 10.89 -2.55
CA ILE A 70 -1.66 10.81 -1.10
C ILE A 70 -2.40 12.04 -0.52
N GLU A 71 -2.49 13.12 -1.30
CA GLU A 71 -3.21 14.35 -0.96
C GLU A 71 -4.44 14.57 -1.84
N ASP A 72 -4.74 13.65 -2.77
CA ASP A 72 -5.94 13.74 -3.60
C ASP A 72 -7.19 13.68 -2.72
N GLU A 73 -7.98 14.75 -2.73
CA GLU A 73 -9.15 14.87 -1.86
C GLU A 73 -10.19 13.75 -2.09
N ARG A 74 -10.22 13.14 -3.26
CA ARG A 74 -11.09 11.99 -3.56
C ARG A 74 -10.67 10.76 -2.75
N ILE A 75 -9.35 10.55 -2.60
CA ILE A 75 -8.76 9.43 -1.84
C ILE A 75 -8.80 9.76 -0.34
N LEU A 76 -8.31 10.94 0.02
CA LEU A 76 -8.18 11.38 1.40
C LEU A 76 -9.53 11.43 2.12
N SER A 77 -10.59 11.92 1.45
CA SER A 77 -11.94 11.92 2.03
C SER A 77 -12.48 10.52 2.35
N VAL A 78 -12.07 9.51 1.59
CA VAL A 78 -12.42 8.11 1.91
C VAL A 78 -11.60 7.60 3.08
N ALA A 79 -10.31 7.95 3.14
CA ALA A 79 -9.46 7.61 4.29
C ALA A 79 -10.00 8.23 5.59
N GLU A 80 -10.35 9.52 5.56
CA GLU A 80 -10.96 10.24 6.68
C GLU A 80 -12.32 9.64 7.10
N GLN A 81 -13.10 9.13 6.14
CA GLN A 81 -14.38 8.49 6.42
C GLN A 81 -14.22 7.14 7.14
N ILE A 82 -13.13 6.41 6.89
CA ILE A 82 -12.84 5.10 7.48
C ILE A 82 -12.06 5.21 8.80
N LEU A 83 -11.03 6.07 8.83
CA LEU A 83 -10.10 6.20 9.97
C LEU A 83 -10.39 7.40 10.86
N GLY A 84 -11.16 8.35 10.37
CA GLY A 84 -11.41 9.63 11.05
C GLY A 84 -10.58 10.79 10.46
N PRO A 85 -10.94 12.04 10.81
CA PRO A 85 -10.40 13.24 10.17
C PRO A 85 -8.92 13.50 10.47
N ASN A 86 -8.38 12.80 11.46
CA ASN A 86 -6.98 12.90 11.87
C ASN A 86 -6.09 11.81 11.28
N CYS A 87 -6.54 11.08 10.26
CA CYS A 87 -5.72 10.05 9.63
C CYS A 87 -4.43 10.63 9.04
N ILE A 88 -3.40 9.81 9.02
CA ILE A 88 -2.05 10.14 8.59
C ILE A 88 -1.80 9.52 7.23
N GLY A 89 -1.46 10.32 6.24
CA GLY A 89 -0.93 9.84 4.94
C GLY A 89 0.49 9.32 5.13
N ARG A 90 0.62 7.99 5.20
CA ARG A 90 1.87 7.34 5.62
C ARG A 90 2.81 7.01 4.49
N SER A 91 2.30 6.49 3.38
CA SER A 91 3.14 6.14 2.23
C SER A 91 2.36 6.16 0.94
N CYS A 92 3.07 6.44 -0.14
CA CYS A 92 2.61 6.30 -1.51
C CYS A 92 3.73 5.63 -2.31
N ASN A 93 3.54 4.38 -2.69
CA ASN A 93 4.56 3.56 -3.32
C ASN A 93 4.06 2.97 -4.63
N SER A 94 4.96 2.82 -5.58
CA SER A 94 4.71 2.02 -6.77
C SER A 94 5.61 0.79 -6.80
N GLY A 95 5.16 -0.22 -7.51
CA GLY A 95 5.95 -1.43 -7.72
C GLY A 95 5.59 -2.16 -8.99
N SER A 96 6.57 -2.89 -9.51
CA SER A 96 6.42 -3.88 -10.54
C SER A 96 6.62 -5.27 -9.94
N TYR A 97 5.66 -6.13 -10.15
CA TYR A 97 5.62 -7.47 -9.56
C TYR A 97 5.62 -8.51 -10.66
N ILE A 98 6.58 -9.43 -10.59
CA ILE A 98 6.61 -10.65 -11.40
C ILE A 98 6.48 -11.82 -10.44
N HIS A 99 5.67 -12.82 -10.75
CA HIS A 99 5.34 -13.97 -9.92
C HIS A 99 4.23 -13.75 -8.87
N ASN A 100 4.03 -14.80 -8.10
CA ASN A 100 3.03 -14.85 -7.05
C ASN A 100 3.46 -14.03 -5.83
N THR A 101 2.47 -13.47 -5.16
CA THR A 101 2.59 -13.01 -3.78
C THR A 101 1.74 -13.92 -2.92
N GLY A 102 2.36 -14.67 -2.01
CA GLY A 102 1.67 -15.60 -1.12
C GLY A 102 0.73 -14.90 -0.13
N TRP A 103 -0.10 -15.69 0.56
CA TRP A 103 -1.05 -15.16 1.53
C TRP A 103 -0.35 -14.48 2.71
N HIS A 104 -0.74 -13.24 2.97
CA HIS A 104 -0.23 -12.44 4.09
C HIS A 104 -1.18 -11.28 4.41
N PRO A 105 -1.20 -10.77 5.65
CA PRO A 105 -1.70 -9.45 5.97
C PRO A 105 -0.54 -8.45 5.91
N ASP A 106 -0.81 -7.19 5.61
CA ASP A 106 0.21 -6.13 5.67
C ASP A 106 0.56 -5.75 7.12
N CYS A 107 -0.38 -5.92 8.05
CA CYS A 107 -0.20 -5.66 9.47
C CYS A 107 -0.80 -6.79 10.31
N ARG A 108 -0.11 -7.19 11.39
CA ARG A 108 -0.56 -8.20 12.34
C ARG A 108 -0.89 -7.63 13.73
N ASP A 109 -0.44 -6.43 14.02
CA ASP A 109 -0.69 -5.76 15.29
C ASP A 109 -2.03 -5.00 15.24
N PHE A 110 -3.05 -5.48 15.94
CA PHE A 110 -4.37 -4.90 15.97
C PHE A 110 -4.47 -3.55 16.70
N ASN A 111 -3.41 -3.12 17.39
CA ASN A 111 -3.31 -1.77 17.93
C ASN A 111 -2.93 -0.74 16.85
N VAL A 112 -2.60 -1.19 15.64
CA VAL A 112 -2.24 -0.31 14.53
C VAL A 112 -3.31 -0.42 13.45
N ARG A 113 -4.10 0.63 13.25
CA ARG A 113 -5.16 0.67 12.24
C ARG A 113 -4.65 1.31 10.96
N LEU A 114 -4.58 0.51 9.90
CA LEU A 114 -4.12 0.94 8.58
C LEU A 114 -5.13 0.54 7.51
N ILE A 115 -5.25 1.40 6.51
CA ILE A 115 -5.96 1.09 5.28
C ILE A 115 -5.04 1.28 4.09
N LYS A 116 -5.23 0.44 3.08
CA LYS A 116 -4.48 0.49 1.84
C LYS A 116 -5.41 0.72 0.66
N PHE A 117 -5.01 1.62 -0.22
CA PHE A 117 -5.59 1.83 -1.53
C PHE A 117 -4.67 1.16 -2.54
N ALA A 118 -5.12 0.09 -3.16
CA ALA A 118 -4.40 -0.60 -4.24
C ALA A 118 -4.99 -0.18 -5.58
N ILE A 119 -4.17 0.48 -6.40
CA ILE A 119 -4.53 1.00 -7.71
C ILE A 119 -3.77 0.20 -8.75
N TYR A 120 -4.48 -0.49 -9.62
CA TYR A 120 -3.90 -1.20 -10.75
C TYR A 120 -4.10 -0.39 -12.02
N ILE A 121 -3.02 -0.28 -12.80
CA ILE A 121 -3.02 0.46 -14.07
C ILE A 121 -3.14 -0.46 -15.29
N GLN A 122 -3.40 -1.74 -15.03
CA GLN A 122 -3.57 -2.80 -16.01
C GLN A 122 -4.86 -3.58 -15.72
N SER A 123 -5.40 -4.24 -16.74
CA SER A 123 -6.48 -5.20 -16.55
C SER A 123 -5.93 -6.49 -15.96
N LEU A 124 -6.43 -6.85 -14.80
CA LEU A 124 -6.04 -8.06 -14.08
C LEU A 124 -7.24 -8.95 -13.83
N ASN A 125 -7.00 -10.25 -13.94
CA ASN A 125 -7.95 -11.32 -13.66
C ASN A 125 -7.27 -12.47 -12.89
N GLU A 126 -7.99 -13.56 -12.68
CA GLU A 126 -7.51 -14.74 -11.95
C GLU A 126 -6.22 -15.33 -12.54
N GLU A 127 -6.04 -15.26 -13.85
CA GLU A 127 -4.95 -15.92 -14.57
C GLU A 127 -3.66 -15.09 -14.61
N ASN A 128 -3.78 -13.75 -14.51
CA ASN A 128 -2.66 -12.83 -14.68
C ASN A 128 -2.28 -12.01 -13.43
N GLY A 129 -2.73 -12.45 -12.26
CA GLY A 129 -2.25 -11.92 -10.99
C GLY A 129 -3.17 -10.92 -10.31
N ALA A 130 -4.47 -11.01 -10.51
CA ALA A 130 -5.42 -10.21 -9.72
C ALA A 130 -5.22 -10.45 -8.22
N LEU A 131 -5.41 -9.40 -7.44
CA LEU A 131 -5.42 -9.44 -5.98
C LEU A 131 -6.57 -10.34 -5.50
N ARG A 132 -6.34 -11.08 -4.42
CA ARG A 132 -7.33 -11.97 -3.80
C ARG A 132 -7.44 -11.66 -2.33
N PHE A 133 -8.67 -11.69 -1.79
CA PHE A 133 -8.97 -11.47 -0.38
C PHE A 133 -9.67 -12.66 0.25
N ILE A 134 -9.21 -13.11 1.41
CA ILE A 134 -9.99 -13.99 2.28
C ILE A 134 -10.98 -13.09 3.04
N ILE A 135 -12.24 -13.13 2.62
CA ILE A 135 -13.29 -12.23 3.11
C ILE A 135 -13.42 -12.33 4.63
N GLY A 136 -13.45 -11.17 5.32
CA GLY A 136 -13.63 -11.10 6.78
C GLY A 136 -12.40 -11.44 7.60
N SER A 137 -11.29 -11.85 6.97
CA SER A 137 -10.06 -12.24 7.66
C SER A 137 -9.29 -11.08 8.34
N HIS A 138 -9.81 -9.87 8.26
CA HIS A 138 -9.27 -8.72 8.98
C HIS A 138 -9.67 -8.68 10.46
N LYS A 139 -10.45 -9.66 10.93
CA LYS A 139 -10.95 -9.75 12.30
C LYS A 139 -10.69 -11.12 12.92
N PRO A 140 -10.52 -11.18 14.27
CA PRO A 140 -10.60 -12.44 15.01
C PRO A 140 -12.01 -13.05 14.91
N PRO A 141 -12.17 -14.39 15.04
CA PRO A 141 -11.07 -15.35 15.20
C PRO A 141 -10.38 -15.72 13.88
N LEU A 142 -11.01 -15.45 12.71
CA LEU A 142 -10.52 -15.93 11.42
C LEU A 142 -9.08 -15.51 11.12
N HIS A 143 -8.72 -14.26 11.41
CA HIS A 143 -7.35 -13.78 11.24
C HIS A 143 -6.33 -14.67 11.95
N HIS A 144 -6.61 -15.01 13.21
CA HIS A 144 -5.70 -15.80 14.04
C HIS A 144 -5.64 -17.25 13.61
N GLU A 145 -6.75 -17.83 13.18
CA GLU A 145 -6.77 -19.21 12.70
C GLU A 145 -5.96 -19.36 11.42
N ILE A 146 -6.08 -18.42 10.48
CA ILE A 146 -5.25 -18.44 9.27
C ILE A 146 -3.76 -18.26 9.63
N ASN A 147 -3.43 -17.39 10.59
CA ASN A 147 -2.05 -17.12 10.98
C ASN A 147 -1.34 -18.33 11.65
N LYS A 148 -2.09 -19.29 12.19
CA LYS A 148 -1.55 -20.53 12.77
C LYS A 148 -1.14 -21.56 11.73
N THR A 149 -1.60 -21.42 10.51
CA THR A 149 -1.43 -22.39 9.44
C THR A 149 -0.57 -21.78 8.33
N ASP A 150 0.34 -22.56 7.77
CA ASP A 150 1.13 -22.10 6.63
C ASP A 150 0.32 -22.23 5.33
N TYR A 151 -0.37 -21.18 4.97
CA TYR A 151 -1.15 -21.08 3.74
C TYR A 151 -0.45 -20.33 2.61
N THR A 152 0.81 -19.97 2.78
CA THR A 152 1.52 -19.01 1.90
C THR A 152 1.38 -19.32 0.42
N ASP A 153 1.42 -20.59 0.03
CA ASP A 153 1.42 -21.01 -1.37
C ASP A 153 0.13 -21.69 -1.83
N ILE A 154 -0.91 -21.77 -0.99
CA ILE A 154 -2.16 -22.44 -1.33
C ILE A 154 -3.02 -21.57 -2.25
N LYS A 155 -3.15 -21.99 -3.51
CA LYS A 155 -3.98 -21.29 -4.51
C LYS A 155 -5.49 -21.54 -4.33
N GLY A 156 -5.87 -22.69 -3.80
CA GLY A 156 -7.25 -23.16 -3.70
C GLY A 156 -8.05 -22.64 -2.50
N ILE A 157 -7.52 -21.68 -1.73
CA ILE A 157 -8.28 -21.09 -0.62
C ILE A 157 -9.45 -20.27 -1.19
N PRO A 158 -10.68 -20.48 -0.70
CA PRO A 158 -11.82 -19.67 -1.10
C PRO A 158 -11.56 -18.18 -0.86
N ALA A 159 -11.54 -17.40 -1.92
CA ALA A 159 -11.20 -15.98 -1.85
C ALA A 159 -11.96 -15.17 -2.88
N PHE A 160 -12.18 -13.90 -2.59
CA PHE A 160 -12.69 -12.95 -3.56
C PHE A 160 -11.56 -12.54 -4.50
N ILE A 161 -11.78 -12.70 -5.81
CA ILE A 161 -10.82 -12.31 -6.84
C ILE A 161 -11.13 -10.88 -7.30
N CYS A 162 -10.15 -10.01 -7.17
CA CYS A 162 -10.24 -8.60 -7.51
C CYS A 162 -9.93 -8.36 -8.99
N ASN A 163 -10.79 -8.85 -9.90
CA ASN A 163 -10.65 -8.48 -11.29
C ASN A 163 -10.67 -6.95 -11.43
N SER A 164 -9.69 -6.38 -12.10
CA SER A 164 -9.53 -4.93 -12.22
C SER A 164 -9.35 -4.48 -13.67
N ASN A 165 -9.75 -3.24 -13.92
CA ASN A 165 -9.40 -2.49 -15.12
C ASN A 165 -8.60 -1.25 -14.71
N PRO A 166 -7.83 -0.64 -15.63
CA PRO A 166 -7.16 0.63 -15.35
C PRO A 166 -8.15 1.67 -14.79
N GLY A 167 -7.79 2.28 -13.68
CA GLY A 167 -8.61 3.24 -12.95
C GLY A 167 -9.48 2.68 -11.84
N ASP A 168 -9.51 1.36 -11.64
CA ASP A 168 -10.14 0.76 -10.47
C ASP A 168 -9.25 0.86 -9.23
N ILE A 169 -9.86 1.04 -8.06
CA ILE A 169 -9.19 1.01 -6.75
C ILE A 169 -9.82 -0.06 -5.88
N PHE A 170 -8.98 -0.78 -5.14
CA PHE A 170 -9.40 -1.63 -4.02
C PHE A 170 -8.91 -1.03 -2.73
N ILE A 171 -9.85 -0.68 -1.85
CA ILE A 171 -9.57 -0.14 -0.52
C ILE A 171 -9.73 -1.28 0.46
N PHE A 172 -8.72 -1.56 1.28
CA PHE A 172 -8.80 -2.65 2.23
C PHE A 172 -8.05 -2.39 3.54
N ASN A 173 -8.52 -3.07 4.57
CA ASN A 173 -7.90 -3.10 5.89
C ASN A 173 -6.58 -3.89 5.82
N CYS A 174 -5.49 -3.34 6.32
CA CYS A 174 -4.17 -3.98 6.25
C CYS A 174 -4.05 -5.28 7.07
N HIS A 175 -5.02 -5.60 7.93
CA HIS A 175 -5.11 -6.91 8.58
C HIS A 175 -5.75 -7.98 7.69
N LEU A 176 -6.35 -7.59 6.55
CA LEU A 176 -7.01 -8.53 5.65
C LEU A 176 -5.98 -9.43 4.97
N TRP A 177 -6.16 -10.74 5.07
CA TRP A 177 -5.33 -11.71 4.37
C TRP A 177 -5.57 -11.62 2.87
N HIS A 178 -4.48 -11.42 2.14
CA HIS A 178 -4.52 -11.23 0.71
C HIS A 178 -3.32 -11.88 0.02
N ALA A 179 -3.51 -12.17 -1.25
CA ALA A 179 -2.52 -12.80 -2.10
C ALA A 179 -2.69 -12.39 -3.57
N SER A 180 -1.76 -12.81 -4.41
CA SER A 180 -1.86 -12.68 -5.85
C SER A 180 -1.14 -13.85 -6.51
N PHE A 181 -1.83 -14.56 -7.38
CA PHE A 181 -1.31 -15.72 -8.10
C PHE A 181 -1.50 -15.55 -9.61
N GLY A 182 -0.65 -16.23 -10.40
CA GLY A 182 -0.72 -16.20 -11.86
C GLY A 182 0.02 -15.02 -12.53
N GLY A 183 0.63 -14.14 -11.76
CA GLY A 183 1.32 -12.95 -12.29
C GLY A 183 2.69 -13.28 -12.89
N LEU A 184 2.71 -13.80 -14.11
CA LEU A 184 3.97 -14.10 -14.84
C LEU A 184 4.56 -12.88 -15.54
N THR A 185 3.82 -11.78 -15.64
CA THR A 185 4.20 -10.56 -16.36
C THR A 185 4.35 -9.36 -15.39
N ASP A 186 4.92 -8.28 -15.88
CA ASP A 186 5.06 -6.99 -15.18
C ASP A 186 3.69 -6.47 -14.72
N ARG A 187 3.36 -6.73 -13.47
CA ARG A 187 2.13 -6.24 -12.80
C ARG A 187 2.44 -4.99 -12.03
N ARG A 188 1.91 -3.88 -12.45
CA ARG A 188 2.16 -2.57 -11.88
C ARG A 188 1.06 -2.17 -10.91
N MET A 189 1.46 -1.74 -9.73
CA MET A 189 0.55 -1.32 -8.69
C MET A 189 1.05 -0.02 -8.04
N VAL A 190 0.11 0.88 -7.77
CA VAL A 190 0.31 1.98 -6.84
C VAL A 190 -0.40 1.64 -5.54
N SER A 191 0.27 1.79 -4.42
CA SER A 191 -0.29 1.60 -3.10
C SER A 191 -0.16 2.86 -2.26
N ILE A 192 -1.28 3.30 -1.66
CA ILE A 192 -1.30 4.41 -0.72
C ILE A 192 -1.76 3.87 0.61
N ILE A 193 -1.05 4.18 1.67
CA ILE A 193 -1.40 3.75 3.03
C ILE A 193 -1.71 4.98 3.87
N TYR A 194 -2.88 4.92 4.50
CA TYR A 194 -3.24 5.82 5.59
C TYR A 194 -3.32 5.06 6.90
N GLN A 195 -3.05 5.76 7.96
CA GLN A 195 -2.98 5.24 9.31
C GLN A 195 -3.77 6.11 10.26
N ASP A 196 -4.39 5.48 11.27
CA ASP A 196 -4.98 6.20 12.39
C ASP A 196 -3.88 6.73 13.32
N ASP A 197 -4.16 7.84 14.01
CA ASP A 197 -3.27 8.28 15.09
C ASP A 197 -3.55 7.43 16.34
N ALA A 198 -2.55 7.35 17.22
CA ALA A 198 -2.72 6.63 18.48
C ALA A 198 -3.64 7.37 19.44
N GLY A 199 -4.63 6.64 19.97
CA GLY A 199 -5.55 7.10 21.01
C GLY A 199 -5.22 6.58 22.41
N SER A 200 -4.20 5.68 22.53
CA SER A 200 -3.81 5.06 23.80
C SER A 200 -2.29 4.84 23.88
N PRO A 201 -1.73 4.68 25.11
CA PRO A 201 -0.31 4.34 25.28
C PRO A 201 0.11 3.03 24.62
N GLU A 202 -0.77 2.04 24.59
CA GLU A 202 -0.54 0.74 23.95
C GLU A 202 -0.40 0.91 22.42
N GLU A 203 -1.27 1.71 21.80
CA GLU A 203 -1.18 2.05 20.39
C GLU A 203 0.09 2.85 20.07
N GLU A 204 0.46 3.83 20.91
CA GLU A 204 1.74 4.55 20.74
C GLU A 204 2.95 3.61 20.79
N LYS A 205 2.96 2.64 21.72
CA LYS A 205 4.01 1.63 21.81
C LYS A 205 4.09 0.78 20.55
N SER A 206 2.95 0.36 20.02
CA SER A 206 2.85 -0.43 18.79
C SER A 206 3.36 0.37 17.58
N LEU A 207 3.03 1.65 17.46
CA LEU A 207 3.53 2.53 16.39
C LEU A 207 5.05 2.67 16.43
N ARG A 208 5.63 2.89 17.60
CA ARG A 208 7.08 2.98 17.76
C ARG A 208 7.78 1.65 17.42
N GLN A 209 7.20 0.53 17.81
CA GLN A 209 7.72 -0.79 17.46
C GLN A 209 7.67 -1.03 15.95
N GLU A 210 6.58 -0.65 15.31
CA GLU A 210 6.42 -0.76 13.86
C GLU A 210 7.42 0.12 13.11
N ALA A 211 7.67 1.35 13.59
CA ALA A 211 8.68 2.24 13.02
C ALA A 211 10.08 1.59 13.05
N ILE A 212 10.45 0.93 14.15
CA ILE A 212 11.72 0.21 14.28
C ILE A 212 11.81 -0.92 13.24
N ILE A 213 10.75 -1.73 13.11
CA ILE A 213 10.70 -2.84 12.15
C ILE A 213 10.81 -2.31 10.72
N THR A 214 10.04 -1.27 10.40
CA THR A 214 10.01 -0.65 9.08
C THR A 214 11.38 -0.07 8.74
N ASN A 215 12.02 0.65 9.65
CA ASN A 215 13.36 1.23 9.44
C ASN A 215 14.43 0.14 9.27
N ARG A 216 14.36 -0.96 10.04
CA ARG A 216 15.29 -2.10 9.88
C ARG A 216 15.14 -2.79 8.52
N THR A 217 13.93 -2.97 8.04
CA THR A 217 13.72 -3.56 6.70
C THR A 217 14.18 -2.67 5.57
N ARG A 218 14.23 -1.35 5.79
CA ARG A 218 14.74 -0.37 4.82
C ARG A 218 16.27 -0.31 4.76
N VAL A 219 16.97 -0.59 5.84
CA VAL A 219 18.44 -0.55 5.91
C VAL A 219 19.07 -1.90 5.52
N GLY A 220 18.32 -2.98 5.59
CA GLY A 220 18.79 -4.32 5.27
C GLY A 220 18.70 -4.64 3.79
N VAL A 221 19.79 -4.48 3.03
CA VAL A 221 19.92 -5.09 1.71
C VAL A 221 19.95 -6.62 1.91
N SER A 222 18.79 -7.25 1.84
CA SER A 222 18.73 -8.71 1.73
C SER A 222 19.34 -9.07 0.37
N LYS A 223 20.43 -9.82 0.38
CA LYS A 223 21.13 -10.29 -0.84
C LYS A 223 20.22 -11.13 -1.77
N ASN A 224 19.05 -11.52 -1.32
CA ASN A 224 18.14 -12.43 -2.03
C ASN A 224 16.80 -11.78 -2.46
N THR A 225 16.54 -10.55 -2.10
CA THR A 225 15.37 -9.80 -2.56
C THR A 225 15.81 -8.41 -2.96
N PHE A 226 15.71 -8.08 -4.25
CA PHE A 226 15.98 -6.73 -4.75
C PHE A 226 14.91 -5.75 -4.25
N LYS A 227 14.99 -5.39 -2.98
CA LYS A 227 14.32 -4.24 -2.45
C LYS A 227 15.28 -3.06 -2.60
N THR A 228 15.23 -2.39 -3.74
CA THR A 228 15.81 -1.04 -3.84
C THR A 228 14.94 -0.13 -3.00
N PHE A 229 15.22 -0.04 -1.71
CA PHE A 229 14.61 0.96 -0.87
C PHE A 229 15.25 2.30 -1.17
N THR A 230 14.59 3.04 -2.05
CA THR A 230 14.74 4.49 -2.06
C THR A 230 14.22 5.02 -0.72
N GLN A 231 14.82 6.08 -0.25
CA GLN A 231 14.32 6.81 0.91
C GLN A 231 12.80 7.03 0.74
N GLU A 232 11.99 6.63 1.72
CA GLU A 232 10.52 6.66 1.58
C GLU A 232 9.98 8.07 1.40
N TYR A 233 10.65 9.05 1.98
CA TYR A 233 10.27 10.45 1.89
C TYR A 233 11.46 11.25 1.34
N SER A 234 11.27 11.92 0.20
CA SER A 234 12.31 12.80 -0.31
C SER A 234 12.45 14.06 0.56
N PRO A 235 13.64 14.68 0.60
CA PRO A 235 13.83 15.96 1.28
C PRO A 235 12.87 17.04 0.77
N GLU A 236 12.54 17.03 -0.53
CA GLU A 236 11.61 17.97 -1.14
C GLU A 236 10.19 17.80 -0.62
N TRP A 237 9.72 16.55 -0.47
CA TRP A 237 8.40 16.27 0.08
C TRP A 237 8.31 16.67 1.55
N LEU A 238 9.36 16.39 2.34
CA LEU A 238 9.45 16.74 3.75
C LEU A 238 9.52 18.26 4.01
N LYS A 239 10.02 19.04 3.07
CA LYS A 239 10.00 20.52 3.17
C LYS A 239 8.60 21.11 3.07
N ASN A 240 7.63 20.34 2.62
CA ASN A 240 6.25 20.80 2.44
C ASN A 240 6.14 22.15 1.69
N PRO A 241 6.67 22.26 0.46
CA PRO A 241 6.82 23.54 -0.24
C PRO A 241 5.49 24.24 -0.53
N SER A 242 4.39 23.51 -0.54
CA SER A 242 3.03 24.07 -0.69
C SER A 242 2.42 24.56 0.62
N ASN A 243 3.12 24.42 1.76
CA ASN A 243 2.61 24.72 3.10
C ASN A 243 1.26 24.01 3.40
N ASN A 244 1.07 22.80 2.89
CA ASN A 244 -0.13 22.03 3.13
C ASN A 244 -0.22 21.64 4.62
N PRO A 245 -1.23 22.11 5.38
CA PRO A 245 -1.32 21.87 6.82
C PRO A 245 -1.55 20.38 7.14
N LYS A 246 -2.22 19.62 6.27
CA LYS A 246 -2.39 18.18 6.46
C LYS A 246 -1.05 17.47 6.32
N ARG A 247 -0.27 17.78 5.28
CA ARG A 247 1.08 17.23 5.09
C ARG A 247 1.99 17.58 6.25
N GLN A 248 1.96 18.82 6.74
CA GLN A 248 2.78 19.22 7.88
C GLN A 248 2.46 18.37 9.11
N ARG A 249 1.18 18.17 9.42
CA ARG A 249 0.76 17.29 10.51
C ARG A 249 1.26 15.85 10.32
N TRP A 250 1.25 15.32 9.09
CA TRP A 250 1.79 13.98 8.81
C TRP A 250 3.29 13.92 9.05
N ILE A 251 4.04 14.94 8.62
CA ILE A 251 5.49 15.04 8.85
C ILE A 251 5.79 15.08 10.35
N ASP A 252 5.08 15.91 11.10
CA ASP A 252 5.25 16.01 12.56
C ASP A 252 4.95 14.67 13.26
N TRP A 253 3.93 13.96 12.80
CA TRP A 253 3.59 12.63 13.27
C TRP A 253 4.68 11.60 12.95
N LEU A 254 5.22 11.61 11.73
CA LEU A 254 6.32 10.71 11.32
C LEU A 254 7.56 10.93 12.19
N HIS A 255 7.87 12.17 12.56
CA HIS A 255 8.94 12.50 13.51
C HIS A 255 8.61 12.00 14.93
N LYS A 256 7.40 12.29 15.43
CA LYS A 256 6.96 11.89 16.77
C LYS A 256 7.17 10.39 17.03
N TYR A 257 6.90 9.56 16.04
CA TYR A 257 6.96 8.09 16.15
C TYR A 257 8.25 7.47 15.58
N ASN A 258 9.24 8.29 15.16
CA ASN A 258 10.53 7.85 14.64
C ASN A 258 10.46 7.08 13.30
N TYR A 259 9.47 7.37 12.46
CA TYR A 259 9.44 6.88 11.07
C TYR A 259 10.46 7.60 10.17
N ILE A 260 10.80 8.82 10.51
CA ILE A 260 11.87 9.63 9.90
C ILE A 260 12.76 10.19 11.00
N ASN A 261 14.07 10.15 10.77
CA ASN A 261 15.03 10.76 11.68
C ASN A 261 15.29 12.20 11.25
N ILE A 262 15.34 13.12 12.22
CA ILE A 262 15.87 14.45 12.03
C ILE A 262 17.40 14.28 12.12
N ASN A 263 18.09 14.31 10.97
CA ASN A 263 19.54 14.52 10.96
C ASN A 263 19.80 16.01 10.91
#